data_0607291f7df645a3bb48b72d2f7c5bb1
#
_entry.id   0607291f7df645a3bb48b72d2f7c5bb1
#
_cell.length_a   1.000
_cell.length_b   1.000
_cell.length_c   1.000
_cell.angle_alpha   90.00
_cell.angle_beta   90.00
_cell.angle_gamma   90.00
#
_symmetry.space_group_name_H-M   'P 1'
#
loop_
_entity.id
_entity.type
_entity.pdbx_description
1 polymer ?
#
loop_
_entity_poly.entity_id
_entity_poly.type
_entity_poly.pdbx_seq_one_letter_code
_entity_poly.pdbx_strand_id
1 'polypeptide(L)'
;GQPKPANDPDPSFGPSRNLDYELELGIWIGRGNDLGEPVPIAEAADRIGGYCLLNDWSARDIQGWEYQPLGPFLAKNFCTTIS
;
A
#
# COMPACT_ATOMS: atom_id res chain seq x y z
N GLY A 1 12.51 -6.37 1.43
CA GLY A 1 12.94 -5.70 0.21
C GLY A 1 14.43 -5.78 -0.02
N GLN A 2 14.82 -5.47 -1.22
CA GLN A 2 16.20 -5.53 -1.66
C GLN A 2 16.54 -4.22 -2.38
N PRO A 3 16.86 -3.15 -1.64
CA PRO A 3 17.21 -1.89 -2.27
C PRO A 3 18.52 -2.02 -3.06
N LYS A 4 18.60 -1.31 -4.18
CA LYS A 4 19.80 -1.28 -5.00
C LYS A 4 20.72 -0.15 -4.52
N PRO A 5 21.97 -0.43 -4.10
CA PRO A 5 22.93 0.61 -3.76
C PRO A 5 23.25 1.50 -4.97
N ALA A 6 23.59 2.77 -4.73
CA ALA A 6 23.77 3.75 -5.80
C ALA A 6 24.85 3.39 -6.80
N ASN A 7 25.90 2.68 -6.38
CA ASN A 7 27.06 2.31 -7.21
C ASN A 7 27.13 0.81 -7.50
N ASP A 8 26.06 0.07 -7.28
CA ASP A 8 26.02 -1.37 -7.48
C ASP A 8 24.96 -1.70 -8.53
N PRO A 9 25.27 -2.50 -9.58
CA PRO A 9 24.28 -2.92 -10.55
C PRO A 9 23.23 -3.87 -9.98
N ASP A 10 23.54 -4.55 -8.87
CA ASP A 10 22.68 -5.54 -8.26
C ASP A 10 22.06 -5.03 -6.95
N PRO A 11 20.80 -5.36 -6.65
CA PRO A 11 20.22 -5.05 -5.35
C PRO A 11 20.87 -5.88 -4.24
N SER A 12 20.89 -5.33 -3.02
CA SER A 12 21.36 -6.04 -1.84
C SER A 12 20.25 -6.16 -0.81
N PHE A 13 20.25 -7.25 -0.05
CA PHE A 13 19.29 -7.44 1.04
C PHE A 13 19.76 -6.66 2.28
N GLY A 14 18.84 -5.91 2.86
CA GLY A 14 19.11 -5.12 4.05
C GLY A 14 17.92 -4.29 4.47
N PRO A 15 18.03 -3.54 5.57
CA PRO A 15 16.97 -2.65 6.00
C PRO A 15 16.74 -1.51 5.00
N SER A 16 15.50 -1.06 4.89
CA SER A 16 15.17 0.13 4.10
C SER A 16 15.87 1.35 4.71
N ARG A 17 16.41 2.20 3.85
CA ARG A 17 17.08 3.44 4.25
C ARG A 17 16.23 4.68 4.04
N ASN A 18 15.06 4.54 3.45
CA ASN A 18 14.18 5.65 3.13
C ASN A 18 12.73 5.25 3.35
N LEU A 19 12.38 5.05 4.62
CA LEU A 19 11.01 4.75 5.01
C LEU A 19 10.23 6.05 5.16
N ASP A 20 9.10 6.16 4.47
CA ASP A 20 8.28 7.36 4.41
C ASP A 20 6.83 7.01 4.75
N TYR A 21 6.08 8.01 5.23
CA TYR A 21 4.66 7.86 5.52
C TYR A 21 3.81 8.22 4.29
N GLU A 22 2.59 7.68 4.25
CA GLU A 22 1.55 8.09 3.31
C GLU A 22 0.25 8.25 4.08
N LEU A 23 -0.22 9.49 4.21
CA LEU A 23 -1.50 9.75 4.86
C LEU A 23 -2.64 9.48 3.88
N GLU A 24 -3.50 8.56 4.26
CA GLU A 24 -4.60 8.10 3.42
C GLU A 24 -5.91 8.09 4.21
N LEU A 25 -7.02 8.03 3.47
CA LEU A 25 -8.34 7.81 4.04
C LEU A 25 -8.68 6.32 3.99
N GLY A 26 -8.88 5.72 5.14
CA GLY A 26 -9.37 4.36 5.24
C GLY A 26 -10.90 4.34 5.30
N ILE A 27 -11.50 3.34 4.67
CA ILE A 27 -12.95 3.16 4.65
C ILE A 27 -13.28 1.80 5.23
N TRP A 28 -14.11 1.81 6.28
CA TRP A 28 -14.63 0.58 6.86
C TRP A 28 -15.86 0.12 6.10
N ILE A 29 -15.88 -1.13 5.65
CA ILE A 29 -17.04 -1.72 5.00
C ILE A 29 -17.97 -2.24 6.07
N GLY A 30 -19.16 -1.65 6.18
CA GLY A 30 -20.18 -2.04 7.16
C GLY A 30 -20.98 -3.27 6.75
N ARG A 31 -21.21 -3.46 5.46
CA ARG A 31 -21.88 -4.63 4.91
C ARG A 31 -21.14 -5.10 3.66
N GLY A 32 -20.62 -6.32 3.71
CA GLY A 32 -19.92 -6.92 2.59
C GLY A 32 -20.84 -7.45 1.50
N ASN A 33 -20.26 -8.11 0.52
CA ASN A 33 -20.94 -8.80 -0.56
C ASN A 33 -20.33 -10.21 -0.72
N ASP A 34 -21.07 -11.09 -1.37
CA ASP A 34 -20.57 -12.43 -1.64
C ASP A 34 -19.49 -12.41 -2.71
N LEU A 35 -18.59 -13.39 -2.63
CA LEU A 35 -17.50 -13.53 -3.60
C LEU A 35 -18.08 -13.66 -5.01
N GLY A 36 -17.55 -12.85 -5.93
CA GLY A 36 -18.00 -12.84 -7.32
C GLY A 36 -19.24 -12.00 -7.59
N GLU A 37 -19.87 -11.43 -6.56
CA GLU A 37 -21.03 -10.55 -6.72
C GLU A 37 -20.61 -9.08 -6.55
N PRO A 38 -20.61 -8.28 -7.64
CA PRO A 38 -20.24 -6.88 -7.54
C PRO A 38 -21.29 -6.06 -6.79
N VAL A 39 -20.86 -5.00 -6.13
CA VAL A 39 -21.75 -4.02 -5.51
C VAL A 39 -22.10 -2.97 -6.55
N PRO A 40 -23.37 -2.77 -6.90
CA PRO A 40 -23.76 -1.69 -7.81
C PRO A 40 -23.37 -0.33 -7.25
N ILE A 41 -23.03 0.60 -8.14
CA ILE A 41 -22.60 1.95 -7.73
C ILE A 41 -23.70 2.66 -6.91
N ALA A 42 -24.97 2.42 -7.22
CA ALA A 42 -26.09 3.03 -6.49
C ALA A 42 -26.17 2.56 -5.02
N GLU A 43 -25.58 1.40 -4.69
CA GLU A 43 -25.60 0.83 -3.34
C GLU A 43 -24.27 1.01 -2.60
N ALA A 44 -23.23 1.54 -3.28
CA ALA A 44 -21.88 1.57 -2.73
C ALA A 44 -21.80 2.40 -1.43
N ALA A 45 -22.48 3.55 -1.37
CA ALA A 45 -22.47 4.41 -0.20
C ALA A 45 -23.10 3.73 1.03
N ASP A 46 -24.10 2.89 0.83
CA ASP A 46 -24.78 2.17 1.92
C ASP A 46 -23.91 1.08 2.55
N ARG A 47 -22.81 0.71 1.88
CA ARG A 47 -21.85 -0.30 2.36
C ARG A 47 -20.79 0.29 3.24
N ILE A 48 -20.64 1.61 3.30
CA ILE A 48 -19.63 2.29 4.09
C ILE A 48 -20.09 2.34 5.55
N GLY A 49 -19.30 1.74 6.43
CA GLY A 49 -19.55 1.73 7.88
C GLY A 49 -18.86 2.85 8.63
N GLY A 50 -17.81 3.43 8.08
CA GLY A 50 -17.05 4.49 8.74
C GLY A 50 -15.75 4.81 8.03
N TYR A 51 -15.03 5.78 8.57
CA TYR A 51 -13.75 6.25 8.04
C TYR A 51 -12.69 6.23 9.13
N CYS A 52 -11.44 6.11 8.74
CA CYS A 52 -10.29 6.25 9.62
C CYS A 52 -9.15 6.92 8.88
N LEU A 53 -8.16 7.40 9.63
CA LEU A 53 -6.89 7.80 9.06
C LEU A 53 -6.01 6.57 8.93
N LEU A 54 -5.28 6.49 7.82
CA LEU A 54 -4.42 5.37 7.51
C LEU A 54 -3.04 5.88 7.11
N ASN A 55 -2.01 5.22 7.59
CA ASN A 55 -0.64 5.47 7.16
C ASN A 55 -0.11 4.21 6.49
N ASP A 56 0.14 4.31 5.19
CA ASP A 56 0.76 3.26 4.40
C ASP A 56 2.27 3.48 4.35
N TRP A 57 2.97 2.93 5.34
CA TRP A 57 4.43 3.05 5.41
C TRP A 57 5.09 2.46 4.18
N SER A 58 5.92 3.26 3.52
CA SER A 58 6.48 2.95 2.20
C SER A 58 7.99 3.06 2.20
N ALA A 59 8.65 2.04 1.66
CA ALA A 59 10.09 2.04 1.49
C ALA A 59 10.45 2.65 0.13
N ARG A 60 10.79 3.93 0.10
CA ARG A 60 11.02 4.67 -1.15
C ARG A 60 12.23 4.18 -1.94
N ASP A 61 13.26 3.70 -1.27
CA ASP A 61 14.43 3.12 -1.93
C ASP A 61 14.07 1.84 -2.70
N ILE A 62 13.22 0.99 -2.12
CA ILE A 62 12.72 -0.23 -2.78
C ILE A 62 11.74 0.13 -3.90
N GLN A 63 10.82 1.06 -3.65
CA GLN A 63 9.85 1.52 -4.63
C GLN A 63 10.53 2.11 -5.87
N GLY A 64 11.59 2.89 -5.69
CA GLY A 64 12.34 3.48 -6.79
C GLY A 64 12.97 2.43 -7.70
N TRP A 65 13.30 1.25 -7.16
CA TRP A 65 13.85 0.16 -7.94
C TRP A 65 12.78 -0.69 -8.64
N GLU A 66 11.62 -0.90 -8.00
CA GLU A 66 10.62 -1.86 -8.48
C GLU A 66 9.42 -1.25 -9.21
N TYR A 67 9.23 0.09 -9.20
CA TYR A 67 7.96 0.69 -9.61
C TYR A 67 7.62 0.55 -11.10
N GLN A 68 8.60 0.27 -11.96
CA GLN A 68 8.41 0.04 -13.38
C GLN A 68 8.85 -1.36 -13.79
N PRO A 69 8.13 -2.04 -14.70
CA PRO A 69 6.93 -1.59 -15.41
C PRO A 69 5.61 -1.86 -14.67
N LEU A 70 5.60 -2.70 -13.64
CA LEU A 70 4.35 -3.22 -13.07
C LEU A 70 3.85 -2.46 -11.85
N GLY A 71 4.67 -1.57 -11.29
CA GLY A 71 4.32 -0.81 -10.11
C GLY A 71 4.99 -1.32 -8.83
N PRO A 72 4.82 -0.62 -7.70
CA PRO A 72 5.42 -1.01 -6.43
C PRO A 72 4.70 -2.21 -5.79
N PHE A 73 5.47 -3.11 -5.19
CA PHE A 73 4.96 -4.30 -4.49
C PHE A 73 5.55 -4.40 -3.09
N LEU A 74 6.80 -4.84 -2.98
CA LEU A 74 7.45 -5.08 -1.69
C LEU A 74 7.71 -3.79 -0.90
N ALA A 75 7.87 -2.68 -1.60
CA ALA A 75 8.01 -1.36 -0.99
C ALA A 75 6.79 -0.95 -0.17
N LYS A 76 5.62 -1.52 -0.48
CA LYS A 76 4.34 -1.22 0.15
C LYS A 76 3.92 -2.27 1.18
N ASN A 77 4.76 -3.26 1.45
CA ASN A 77 4.48 -4.37 2.37
C ASN A 77 5.18 -4.23 3.72
N PHE A 78 5.38 -3.02 4.20
CA PHE A 78 6.08 -2.79 5.47
C PHE A 78 5.16 -2.78 6.67
N CYS A 79 4.24 -1.85 6.70
CA CYS A 79 3.31 -1.72 7.81
C CYS A 79 2.17 -0.80 7.41
N THR A 80 0.99 -1.05 7.97
CA THR A 80 -0.15 -0.15 7.84
C THR A 80 -0.62 0.22 9.24
N THR A 81 -0.69 1.53 9.51
CA THR A 81 -1.16 2.05 10.79
C THR A 81 -2.51 2.72 10.59
N ILE A 82 -3.50 2.39 11.40
CA ILE A 82 -4.84 2.98 11.34
C ILE A 82 -5.23 3.56 12.70
N SER A 83 -6.02 4.63 12.65
CA SER A 83 -6.56 5.26 13.86
C SER A 83 -7.85 4.58 14.34
#